data_1d70e1b5c9a00572ef4f1ff8fd5fc80c
#
_entry.id   1d70e1b5c9a00572ef4f1ff8fd5fc80c
#
_cell.length_a   1.000
_cell.length_b   1.000
_cell.length_c   1.000
_cell.angle_alpha   90.00
_cell.angle_beta   90.00
_cell.angle_gamma   90.00
#
_symmetry.space_group_name_H-M   'P 1'
#
loop_
_entity.id
_entity.type
_entity.pdbx_description
1 polymer ?
#
loop_
_entity_poly.entity_id
_entity_poly.type
_entity_poly.pdbx_seq_one_letter_code
_entity_poly.pdbx_strand_id
1 'polypeptide(L)'
;MNTQTGILRMKGYDKATATVFLNRGARISAVLSMVLAAVLMAVSAGVFAQSIMPRPPEIAGSSYILIDATTGHVIMEQNSDEALPPASLTKMMTAYIAEVEIDNGNLSYDDLAFISEKAWRTQGSKTFVDVNSRVRIEDLLRGIIIQSGNDASVAMAEHIAGSEAAFADLMNQHARALGMENSYFVNSSGLDDDGNTNLMSARDLATLARATIQEHPTHYAIYAEREFTFNGITQPNRNTLLFRDPTVDGMKTGWTTQAGFCLVASGERDGMRLIAVVMGTASEDARVVETQKMLSYGFRFFETYKLYDAGEVVNSARVWSGAENSVDLGIQEEVLITIPRGRSEDLVATLNTDEVIRGGFEAGDVMGTVEVSLEDEVLYAGDVVAIQAVERGGLLRRLIDALTLFFMGLFSSDDN
;
A
#
# COMPACT_ATOMS: atom_id res chain seq x y z
N MET A 1 -2.98 34.22 15.10
CA MET A 1 -2.22 32.97 14.97
C MET A 1 -1.54 33.01 13.60
N ASN A 2 -0.29 33.44 13.56
CA ASN A 2 0.48 33.47 12.33
C ASN A 2 1.32 32.19 12.30
N THR A 3 1.14 31.41 11.28
CA THR A 3 1.94 30.21 10.97
C THR A 3 3.05 30.61 10.00
N GLN A 4 4.31 30.31 10.32
CA GLN A 4 5.40 30.46 9.36
C GLN A 4 5.43 29.25 8.42
N THR A 5 5.38 29.50 7.13
CA THR A 5 5.50 28.50 6.08
C THR A 5 6.90 28.58 5.49
N GLY A 6 7.71 27.55 5.73
CA GLY A 6 9.05 27.44 5.16
C GLY A 6 9.10 26.39 4.04
N ILE A 7 9.65 26.73 2.88
CA ILE A 7 9.85 25.82 1.75
C ILE A 7 11.30 25.30 1.79
N LEU A 8 11.48 24.01 1.98
CA LEU A 8 12.79 23.33 1.94
C LEU A 8 13.01 22.68 0.55
N ARG A 9 14.02 23.20 -0.15
CA ARG A 9 14.45 22.65 -1.45
C ARG A 9 15.69 21.78 -1.23
N MET A 10 15.62 20.50 -1.57
CA MET A 10 16.75 19.56 -1.45
C MET A 10 17.87 19.92 -2.43
N LYS A 11 19.10 20.03 -1.91
CA LYS A 11 20.33 20.37 -2.69
C LYS A 11 21.17 19.12 -2.93
N GLY A 12 21.43 18.82 -4.20
CA GLY A 12 22.49 17.90 -4.62
C GLY A 12 23.89 18.48 -4.42
N TYR A 13 24.84 17.63 -4.11
CA TYR A 13 26.26 17.94 -3.86
C TYR A 13 27.02 18.21 -5.16
N ASP A 14 27.86 19.24 -5.17
CA ASP A 14 28.87 19.40 -6.22
C ASP A 14 30.29 19.71 -5.65
N LYS A 15 31.31 19.18 -6.29
CA LYS A 15 32.73 19.35 -5.89
C LYS A 15 33.61 19.87 -7.01
N ALA A 16 34.39 20.87 -6.64
CA ALA A 16 35.78 21.13 -6.96
C ALA A 16 36.19 22.06 -8.10
N THR A 17 36.97 23.02 -7.68
CA THR A 17 37.72 24.09 -8.33
C THR A 17 39.04 23.65 -8.98
N ALA A 18 39.46 24.26 -10.08
CA ALA A 18 40.88 24.46 -10.43
C ALA A 18 41.11 25.64 -11.39
N THR A 19 42.14 26.45 -11.10
CA THR A 19 42.54 27.69 -11.78
C THR A 19 43.82 27.49 -12.60
N VAL A 20 43.93 28.02 -13.82
CA VAL A 20 45.23 28.39 -14.45
C VAL A 20 45.10 29.50 -15.52
N PHE A 21 45.97 30.49 -15.51
CA PHE A 21 46.15 31.62 -16.46
C PHE A 21 46.97 31.30 -17.68
N LEU A 22 46.69 31.86 -18.87
CA LEU A 22 47.71 32.18 -19.89
C LEU A 22 47.22 33.03 -21.09
N ASN A 23 48.02 34.02 -21.41
CA ASN A 23 48.38 34.82 -22.61
C ASN A 23 47.32 35.42 -23.58
N ARG A 24 47.52 36.73 -23.93
CA ARG A 24 46.53 37.68 -24.46
C ARG A 24 46.21 37.64 -25.98
N GLY A 25 46.89 36.89 -26.79
CA GLY A 25 46.67 36.91 -28.27
C GLY A 25 45.87 35.73 -28.78
N ALA A 26 46.06 34.55 -28.19
CA ALA A 26 45.26 33.35 -28.42
C ALA A 26 43.94 33.37 -27.61
N ARG A 27 43.75 34.42 -26.85
CA ARG A 27 42.72 34.52 -25.78
C ARG A 27 41.36 34.91 -26.29
N ILE A 28 41.25 35.68 -27.36
CA ILE A 28 39.91 36.10 -27.88
C ILE A 28 39.23 34.96 -28.64
N SER A 29 40.01 34.20 -29.42
CA SER A 29 39.49 33.03 -30.15
C SER A 29 39.19 31.88 -29.22
N ALA A 30 39.99 31.64 -28.17
CA ALA A 30 39.72 30.62 -27.16
C ALA A 30 38.56 30.98 -26.23
N VAL A 31 38.42 32.28 -25.88
CA VAL A 31 37.26 32.75 -25.08
C VAL A 31 35.98 32.68 -25.90
N LEU A 32 36.00 33.02 -27.19
CA LEU A 32 34.82 32.88 -28.04
C LEU A 32 34.42 31.38 -28.24
N SER A 33 35.43 30.51 -28.39
CA SER A 33 35.16 29.04 -28.49
C SER A 33 34.72 28.45 -27.16
N MET A 34 35.26 28.92 -26.02
CA MET A 34 34.79 28.51 -24.70
C MET A 34 33.37 29.02 -24.37
N VAL A 35 33.06 30.25 -24.74
CA VAL A 35 31.71 30.82 -24.57
C VAL A 35 30.73 30.08 -25.48
N LEU A 36 31.11 29.78 -26.73
CA LEU A 36 30.26 28.99 -27.63
C LEU A 36 30.09 27.53 -27.17
N ALA A 37 31.16 26.91 -26.63
CA ALA A 37 31.08 25.59 -26.04
C ALA A 37 30.32 25.60 -24.71
N ALA A 38 30.45 26.65 -23.90
CA ALA A 38 29.67 26.80 -22.66
C ALA A 38 28.17 27.08 -22.96
N VAL A 39 27.87 27.84 -24.01
CA VAL A 39 26.48 28.05 -24.47
C VAL A 39 25.91 26.78 -25.07
N LEU A 40 26.70 26.01 -25.85
CA LEU A 40 26.29 24.70 -26.37
C LEU A 40 26.14 23.65 -25.26
N MET A 41 26.99 23.66 -24.23
CA MET A 41 26.82 22.82 -23.03
C MET A 41 25.66 23.29 -22.14
N ALA A 42 25.41 24.60 -22.03
CA ALA A 42 24.26 25.12 -21.28
C ALA A 42 22.92 24.83 -21.99
N VAL A 43 22.91 24.77 -23.33
CA VAL A 43 21.72 24.38 -24.12
C VAL A 43 21.51 22.87 -24.08
N SER A 44 22.56 22.05 -23.94
CA SER A 44 22.44 20.59 -23.78
C SER A 44 22.06 20.12 -22.33
N ALA A 45 22.18 21.01 -21.34
CA ALA A 45 21.85 20.69 -19.95
C ALA A 45 20.38 20.89 -19.58
N GLY A 46 19.49 21.14 -20.52
CA GLY A 46 18.13 21.56 -20.26
C GLY A 46 17.01 20.72 -20.88
N VAL A 47 17.33 19.58 -21.48
CA VAL A 47 16.27 18.65 -21.83
C VAL A 47 16.15 17.62 -20.72
N PHE A 48 15.60 18.03 -19.57
CA PHE A 48 14.90 17.09 -18.73
C PHE A 48 13.76 16.55 -19.60
N ALA A 49 13.91 15.32 -20.08
CA ALA A 49 12.79 14.59 -20.64
C ALA A 49 11.78 14.47 -19.50
N GLN A 50 10.79 15.37 -19.45
CA GLN A 50 9.62 15.13 -18.65
C GLN A 50 9.18 13.72 -18.99
N SER A 51 9.23 12.83 -18.01
CA SER A 51 8.73 11.47 -18.14
C SER A 51 7.23 11.61 -18.40
N ILE A 52 6.87 11.64 -19.69
CA ILE A 52 5.46 11.69 -20.09
C ILE A 52 4.87 10.35 -19.64
N MET A 53 4.18 10.37 -18.52
CA MET A 53 3.48 9.20 -18.03
C MET A 53 2.32 8.91 -19.03
N PRO A 54 2.33 7.77 -19.72
CA PRO A 54 1.25 7.44 -20.64
C PRO A 54 -0.03 7.21 -19.85
N ARG A 55 -1.16 7.46 -20.47
CA ARG A 55 -2.46 7.14 -19.87
C ARG A 55 -2.52 5.65 -19.48
N PRO A 56 -3.21 5.32 -18.36
CA PRO A 56 -3.45 3.94 -18.00
C PRO A 56 -4.05 3.14 -19.15
N PRO A 57 -3.70 1.86 -19.32
CA PRO A 57 -4.28 1.01 -20.34
C PRO A 57 -5.79 0.81 -20.12
N GLU A 58 -6.54 0.68 -21.20
CA GLU A 58 -7.94 0.22 -21.11
C GLU A 58 -7.97 -1.25 -20.67
N ILE A 59 -8.81 -1.54 -19.69
CA ILE A 59 -8.99 -2.87 -19.11
C ILE A 59 -10.39 -3.38 -19.45
N ALA A 60 -10.45 -4.55 -20.07
CA ALA A 60 -11.70 -5.20 -20.47
C ALA A 60 -12.32 -6.00 -19.29
N GLY A 61 -12.77 -5.28 -18.26
CA GLY A 61 -13.46 -5.79 -17.08
C GLY A 61 -14.62 -4.89 -16.68
N SER A 62 -15.60 -5.39 -15.95
CA SER A 62 -16.71 -4.58 -15.42
C SER A 62 -16.23 -3.62 -14.35
N SER A 63 -15.34 -4.08 -13.49
CA SER A 63 -14.72 -3.33 -12.39
C SER A 63 -13.26 -3.75 -12.25
N TYR A 64 -12.39 -2.80 -11.91
CA TYR A 64 -10.99 -3.09 -11.61
C TYR A 64 -10.35 -2.04 -10.71
N ILE A 65 -9.27 -2.44 -10.04
CA ILE A 65 -8.39 -1.56 -9.27
C ILE A 65 -6.96 -2.11 -9.26
N LEU A 66 -5.99 -1.22 -9.31
CA LEU A 66 -4.57 -1.48 -9.10
C LEU A 66 -4.08 -0.58 -7.97
N ILE A 67 -3.53 -1.17 -6.93
CA ILE A 67 -2.95 -0.43 -5.79
C ILE A 67 -1.50 -0.84 -5.53
N ASP A 68 -0.74 0.05 -4.94
CA ASP A 68 0.47 -0.29 -4.21
C ASP A 68 0.07 -0.91 -2.86
N ALA A 69 0.47 -2.14 -2.61
CA ALA A 69 0.11 -2.86 -1.38
C ALA A 69 0.70 -2.21 -0.12
N THR A 70 1.87 -1.57 -0.24
CA THR A 70 2.58 -0.95 0.88
C THR A 70 1.88 0.33 1.32
N THR A 71 1.66 1.25 0.38
CA THR A 71 1.12 2.58 0.68
C THR A 71 -0.41 2.65 0.65
N GLY A 72 -1.05 1.72 -0.06
CA GLY A 72 -2.49 1.77 -0.35
C GLY A 72 -2.85 2.73 -1.50
N HIS A 73 -1.86 3.39 -2.12
CA HIS A 73 -2.11 4.35 -3.21
C HIS A 73 -2.76 3.66 -4.41
N VAL A 74 -3.85 4.27 -4.91
CA VAL A 74 -4.57 3.76 -6.08
C VAL A 74 -3.92 4.29 -7.35
N ILE A 75 -3.36 3.37 -8.15
CA ILE A 75 -2.67 3.72 -9.41
C ILE A 75 -3.67 3.85 -10.57
N MET A 76 -4.66 2.99 -10.62
CA MET A 76 -5.74 3.05 -11.60
C MET A 76 -6.96 2.27 -11.11
N GLU A 77 -8.14 2.73 -11.47
CA GLU A 77 -9.40 2.09 -11.11
C GLU A 77 -10.53 2.45 -12.07
N GLN A 78 -11.56 1.60 -12.08
CA GLN A 78 -12.85 1.86 -12.73
C GLN A 78 -13.93 1.07 -12.02
N ASN A 79 -15.04 1.73 -11.67
CA ASN A 79 -16.18 1.13 -10.96
C ASN A 79 -15.75 0.33 -9.72
N SER A 80 -14.66 0.75 -9.07
CA SER A 80 -13.98 -0.03 -8.02
C SER A 80 -14.84 -0.23 -6.78
N ASP A 81 -15.84 0.62 -6.54
CA ASP A 81 -16.78 0.55 -5.42
C ASP A 81 -18.10 -0.16 -5.75
N GLU A 82 -18.28 -0.60 -7.00
CA GLU A 82 -19.47 -1.33 -7.42
C GLU A 82 -19.50 -2.73 -6.78
N ALA A 83 -20.56 -3.02 -6.03
CA ALA A 83 -20.77 -4.32 -5.40
C ALA A 83 -21.22 -5.35 -6.45
N LEU A 84 -20.34 -6.25 -6.80
CA LEU A 84 -20.53 -7.28 -7.83
C LEU A 84 -20.46 -8.69 -7.21
N PRO A 85 -21.06 -9.71 -7.84
CA PRO A 85 -20.86 -11.10 -7.46
C PRO A 85 -19.37 -11.48 -7.58
N PRO A 86 -18.71 -11.88 -6.46
CA PRO A 86 -17.27 -12.17 -6.47
C PRO A 86 -16.97 -13.61 -6.93
N ALA A 87 -17.99 -14.47 -7.04
CA ALA A 87 -17.79 -15.91 -7.20
C ALA A 87 -16.78 -16.42 -6.14
N SER A 88 -15.85 -17.29 -6.53
CA SER A 88 -14.86 -17.87 -5.61
C SER A 88 -13.80 -16.89 -5.06
N LEU A 89 -13.84 -15.60 -5.40
CA LEU A 89 -13.03 -14.61 -4.67
C LEU A 89 -13.49 -14.48 -3.22
N THR A 90 -14.75 -14.82 -2.91
CA THR A 90 -15.28 -14.99 -1.54
C THR A 90 -14.36 -15.79 -0.63
N LYS A 91 -13.68 -16.80 -1.16
CA LYS A 91 -12.80 -17.69 -0.41
C LYS A 91 -11.55 -17.01 0.14
N MET A 92 -11.23 -15.81 -0.34
CA MET A 92 -10.19 -15.00 0.27
C MET A 92 -10.59 -14.62 1.70
N MET A 93 -11.86 -14.22 1.94
CA MET A 93 -12.35 -13.95 3.28
C MET A 93 -12.43 -15.23 4.13
N THR A 94 -12.78 -16.36 3.54
CA THR A 94 -12.81 -17.66 4.26
C THR A 94 -11.41 -18.07 4.71
N ALA A 95 -10.40 -17.90 3.88
CA ALA A 95 -9.00 -18.17 4.23
C ALA A 95 -8.50 -17.14 5.26
N TYR A 96 -8.75 -15.85 5.06
CA TYR A 96 -8.36 -14.78 5.97
C TYR A 96 -8.86 -15.03 7.40
N ILE A 97 -10.14 -15.42 7.59
CA ILE A 97 -10.68 -15.75 8.91
C ILE A 97 -9.94 -16.93 9.53
N ALA A 98 -9.69 -17.99 8.76
CA ALA A 98 -8.93 -19.14 9.26
C ALA A 98 -7.50 -18.75 9.68
N GLU A 99 -6.86 -17.87 8.93
CA GLU A 99 -5.53 -17.31 9.22
C GLU A 99 -5.55 -16.47 10.51
N VAL A 100 -6.56 -15.61 10.68
CA VAL A 100 -6.78 -14.84 11.93
C VAL A 100 -6.96 -15.77 13.13
N GLU A 101 -7.77 -16.82 13.00
CA GLU A 101 -8.02 -17.78 14.09
C GLU A 101 -6.73 -18.57 14.44
N ILE A 102 -5.88 -18.87 13.46
CA ILE A 102 -4.59 -19.53 13.68
C ILE A 102 -3.63 -18.59 14.42
N ASP A 103 -3.50 -17.34 14.01
CA ASP A 103 -2.61 -16.36 14.62
C ASP A 103 -3.05 -16.01 16.05
N ASN A 104 -4.37 -16.02 16.32
CA ASN A 104 -4.92 -15.86 17.65
C ASN A 104 -4.78 -17.12 18.55
N GLY A 105 -4.34 -18.25 17.99
CA GLY A 105 -4.18 -19.52 18.70
C GLY A 105 -5.50 -20.26 18.99
N ASN A 106 -6.60 -19.85 18.34
CA ASN A 106 -7.91 -20.52 18.45
C ASN A 106 -8.01 -21.72 17.50
N LEU A 107 -7.18 -21.76 16.46
CA LEU A 107 -7.11 -22.79 15.45
C LEU A 107 -5.65 -23.20 15.22
N SER A 108 -5.42 -24.45 14.89
CA SER A 108 -4.09 -24.97 14.51
C SER A 108 -4.12 -25.61 13.14
N TYR A 109 -3.04 -25.53 12.38
CA TYR A 109 -2.86 -26.27 11.13
C TYR A 109 -3.09 -27.78 11.27
N ASP A 110 -2.74 -28.35 12.44
CA ASP A 110 -2.87 -29.78 12.74
C ASP A 110 -4.27 -30.19 13.23
N ASP A 111 -5.14 -29.23 13.53
CA ASP A 111 -6.52 -29.53 13.93
C ASP A 111 -7.27 -30.27 12.82
N LEU A 112 -8.18 -31.14 13.23
CA LEU A 112 -8.91 -32.04 12.35
C LEU A 112 -10.36 -31.61 12.22
N ALA A 113 -10.72 -30.94 11.12
CA ALA A 113 -12.10 -30.62 10.79
C ALA A 113 -12.90 -31.87 10.36
N PHE A 114 -14.08 -32.03 10.93
CA PHE A 114 -15.02 -33.08 10.51
C PHE A 114 -15.69 -32.69 9.18
N ILE A 115 -15.75 -33.62 8.23
CA ILE A 115 -16.39 -33.42 6.94
C ILE A 115 -17.83 -33.87 6.98
N SER A 116 -18.75 -32.90 7.01
CA SER A 116 -20.19 -33.14 6.99
C SER A 116 -20.68 -33.62 5.61
N GLU A 117 -21.88 -34.16 5.58
CA GLU A 117 -22.56 -34.51 4.34
C GLU A 117 -22.83 -33.25 3.48
N LYS A 118 -23.11 -32.09 4.10
CA LYS A 118 -23.29 -30.80 3.43
C LYS A 118 -21.99 -30.40 2.71
N ALA A 119 -20.88 -30.38 3.41
CA ALA A 119 -19.57 -30.04 2.85
C ALA A 119 -19.22 -30.95 1.68
N TRP A 120 -19.33 -32.27 1.87
CA TRP A 120 -19.04 -33.26 0.83
C TRP A 120 -19.92 -33.13 -0.42
N ARG A 121 -21.24 -32.86 -0.24
CA ARG A 121 -22.21 -32.70 -1.36
C ARG A 121 -22.08 -31.39 -2.10
N THR A 122 -21.40 -30.36 -1.53
CA THR A 122 -21.28 -29.03 -2.13
C THR A 122 -20.73 -29.14 -3.55
N GLN A 123 -21.43 -28.52 -4.50
CA GLN A 123 -21.13 -28.59 -5.93
C GLN A 123 -20.01 -27.64 -6.35
N GLY A 124 -19.58 -27.75 -7.61
CA GLY A 124 -18.55 -26.88 -8.22
C GLY A 124 -17.13 -27.39 -8.00
N SER A 125 -16.18 -26.50 -7.77
CA SER A 125 -14.78 -26.87 -7.54
C SER A 125 -14.60 -27.63 -6.23
N LYS A 126 -13.79 -28.68 -6.23
CA LYS A 126 -13.63 -29.58 -5.08
C LYS A 126 -12.17 -29.83 -4.74
N THR A 127 -11.91 -29.94 -3.44
CA THR A 127 -10.71 -30.53 -2.86
C THR A 127 -10.77 -32.06 -2.86
N PHE A 128 -11.99 -32.63 -2.98
CA PHE A 128 -12.33 -34.04 -2.90
C PHE A 128 -12.13 -34.62 -1.49
N VAL A 129 -12.70 -33.89 -0.49
CA VAL A 129 -12.78 -34.40 0.88
C VAL A 129 -13.83 -35.50 0.97
N ASP A 130 -13.58 -36.51 1.82
CA ASP A 130 -14.48 -37.66 2.00
C ASP A 130 -15.47 -37.40 3.13
N VAL A 131 -16.74 -37.76 2.92
CA VAL A 131 -17.78 -37.62 3.95
C VAL A 131 -17.44 -38.44 5.20
N ASN A 132 -17.75 -37.88 6.38
CA ASN A 132 -17.45 -38.47 7.70
C ASN A 132 -15.95 -38.66 8.00
N SER A 133 -15.06 -38.15 7.17
CA SER A 133 -13.63 -38.12 7.44
C SER A 133 -13.26 -36.91 8.33
N ARG A 134 -12.00 -36.88 8.73
CA ARG A 134 -11.38 -35.72 9.39
C ARG A 134 -10.19 -35.26 8.57
N VAL A 135 -10.14 -33.97 8.24
CA VAL A 135 -9.13 -33.36 7.38
C VAL A 135 -8.41 -32.27 8.16
N ARG A 136 -7.09 -32.19 8.03
CA ARG A 136 -6.27 -31.15 8.66
C ARG A 136 -6.69 -29.77 8.13
N ILE A 137 -6.67 -28.79 8.99
CA ILE A 137 -6.94 -27.38 8.63
C ILE A 137 -5.98 -26.91 7.53
N GLU A 138 -4.70 -27.28 7.61
CA GLU A 138 -3.70 -26.99 6.58
C GLU A 138 -4.11 -27.48 5.18
N ASP A 139 -4.63 -28.71 5.11
CA ASP A 139 -5.07 -29.30 3.84
C ASP A 139 -6.36 -28.65 3.32
N LEU A 140 -7.27 -28.25 4.22
CA LEU A 140 -8.46 -27.48 3.83
C LEU A 140 -8.07 -26.10 3.28
N LEU A 141 -7.12 -25.38 3.91
CA LEU A 141 -6.63 -24.09 3.44
C LEU A 141 -6.02 -24.22 2.04
N ARG A 142 -5.12 -25.19 1.81
CA ARG A 142 -4.58 -25.45 0.46
C ARG A 142 -5.69 -25.78 -0.54
N GLY A 143 -6.66 -26.57 -0.15
CA GLY A 143 -7.80 -26.88 -0.99
C GLY A 143 -8.63 -25.65 -1.35
N ILE A 144 -8.86 -24.74 -0.41
CA ILE A 144 -9.59 -23.47 -0.59
C ILE A 144 -8.82 -22.52 -1.52
N ILE A 145 -7.54 -22.33 -1.26
CA ILE A 145 -6.70 -21.34 -1.94
C ILE A 145 -6.33 -21.81 -3.34
N ILE A 146 -5.75 -23.02 -3.46
CA ILE A 146 -5.14 -23.52 -4.70
C ILE A 146 -6.21 -24.05 -5.65
N GLN A 147 -7.12 -24.89 -5.13
CA GLN A 147 -8.15 -25.57 -5.91
C GLN A 147 -9.48 -24.86 -5.95
N SER A 148 -9.64 -23.87 -5.06
CA SER A 148 -10.94 -23.21 -4.93
C SER A 148 -12.04 -24.16 -4.45
N GLY A 149 -11.70 -25.14 -3.59
CA GLY A 149 -12.61 -26.18 -3.10
C GLY A 149 -13.80 -25.62 -2.32
N ASN A 150 -15.01 -25.82 -2.84
CA ASN A 150 -16.25 -25.44 -2.16
C ASN A 150 -16.51 -26.34 -0.97
N ASP A 151 -16.24 -27.63 -1.11
CA ASP A 151 -16.31 -28.66 -0.07
C ASP A 151 -15.39 -28.30 1.12
N ALA A 152 -14.16 -27.91 0.85
CA ALA A 152 -13.21 -27.46 1.88
C ALA A 152 -13.66 -26.15 2.55
N SER A 153 -14.26 -25.20 1.79
CA SER A 153 -14.75 -23.93 2.33
C SER A 153 -15.90 -24.14 3.32
N VAL A 154 -16.87 -24.99 2.96
CA VAL A 154 -17.98 -25.34 3.86
C VAL A 154 -17.48 -26.08 5.11
N ALA A 155 -16.56 -27.04 4.94
CA ALA A 155 -15.98 -27.76 6.08
C ALA A 155 -15.20 -26.82 7.03
N MET A 156 -14.44 -25.86 6.50
CA MET A 156 -13.77 -24.84 7.28
C MET A 156 -14.77 -23.96 8.05
N ALA A 157 -15.79 -23.48 7.37
CA ALA A 157 -16.84 -22.65 7.96
C ALA A 157 -17.57 -23.37 9.10
N GLU A 158 -17.95 -24.64 8.90
CA GLU A 158 -18.59 -25.48 9.92
C GLU A 158 -17.67 -25.75 11.10
N HIS A 159 -16.36 -25.90 10.86
CA HIS A 159 -15.38 -26.14 11.91
C HIS A 159 -15.17 -24.91 12.79
N ILE A 160 -15.03 -23.72 12.20
CA ILE A 160 -14.75 -22.48 12.93
C ILE A 160 -16.01 -21.97 13.64
N ALA A 161 -17.16 -21.93 12.97
CA ALA A 161 -18.37 -21.27 13.47
C ALA A 161 -19.53 -22.24 13.79
N GLY A 162 -19.35 -23.54 13.65
CA GLY A 162 -20.37 -24.56 13.87
C GLY A 162 -21.40 -24.68 12.75
N SER A 163 -21.53 -23.66 11.89
CA SER A 163 -22.38 -23.70 10.69
C SER A 163 -21.94 -22.66 9.66
N GLU A 164 -22.22 -22.90 8.38
CA GLU A 164 -21.91 -21.93 7.33
C GLU A 164 -22.67 -20.61 7.48
N ALA A 165 -23.89 -20.62 8.02
CA ALA A 165 -24.63 -19.39 8.28
C ALA A 165 -23.98 -18.53 9.37
N ALA A 166 -23.56 -19.13 10.50
CA ALA A 166 -22.82 -18.42 11.54
C ALA A 166 -21.46 -17.93 11.03
N PHE A 167 -20.83 -18.69 10.14
CA PHE A 167 -19.59 -18.25 9.50
C PHE A 167 -19.79 -17.05 8.56
N ALA A 168 -20.91 -17.00 7.81
CA ALA A 168 -21.26 -15.83 7.00
C ALA A 168 -21.45 -14.57 7.86
N ASP A 169 -22.05 -14.71 9.05
CA ASP A 169 -22.16 -13.61 10.01
C ASP A 169 -20.74 -13.14 10.48
N LEU A 170 -19.84 -14.09 10.72
CA LEU A 170 -18.44 -13.79 11.08
C LEU A 170 -17.72 -13.10 9.91
N MET A 171 -17.89 -13.57 8.66
CA MET A 171 -17.35 -12.91 7.46
C MET A 171 -17.81 -11.45 7.38
N ASN A 172 -19.08 -11.17 7.62
CA ASN A 172 -19.62 -9.81 7.63
C ASN A 172 -19.06 -8.95 8.79
N GLN A 173 -18.69 -9.55 9.92
CA GLN A 173 -18.02 -8.84 11.01
C GLN A 173 -16.59 -8.45 10.62
N HIS A 174 -15.82 -9.37 10.06
CA HIS A 174 -14.48 -9.09 9.55
C HIS A 174 -14.49 -8.06 8.42
N ALA A 175 -15.44 -8.13 7.50
CA ALA A 175 -15.60 -7.14 6.44
C ALA A 175 -15.75 -5.72 7.01
N ARG A 176 -16.64 -5.55 8.00
CA ARG A 176 -16.80 -4.25 8.68
C ARG A 176 -15.53 -3.79 9.41
N ALA A 177 -14.84 -4.70 10.08
CA ALA A 177 -13.57 -4.38 10.78
C ALA A 177 -12.47 -3.92 9.81
N LEU A 178 -12.44 -4.49 8.61
CA LEU A 178 -11.51 -4.12 7.54
C LEU A 178 -11.95 -2.86 6.74
N GLY A 179 -13.14 -2.29 7.02
CA GLY A 179 -13.68 -1.16 6.26
C GLY A 179 -14.20 -1.53 4.87
N MET A 180 -14.57 -2.80 4.64
CA MET A 180 -15.12 -3.29 3.37
C MET A 180 -16.60 -2.94 3.25
N GLU A 181 -16.92 -1.69 2.95
CA GLU A 181 -18.27 -1.13 3.01
C GLU A 181 -19.20 -1.64 1.89
N ASN A 182 -18.63 -2.12 0.79
CA ASN A 182 -19.36 -2.60 -0.39
C ASN A 182 -19.35 -4.13 -0.50
N SER A 183 -19.16 -4.82 0.64
CA SER A 183 -19.13 -6.29 0.69
C SER A 183 -20.18 -6.85 1.62
N TYR A 184 -20.80 -7.96 1.19
CA TYR A 184 -21.78 -8.70 1.97
C TYR A 184 -21.70 -10.20 1.68
N PHE A 185 -21.66 -11.02 2.74
CA PHE A 185 -21.46 -12.45 2.65
C PHE A 185 -22.71 -13.21 3.16
N VAL A 186 -23.11 -14.24 2.41
CA VAL A 186 -24.20 -15.18 2.75
C VAL A 186 -23.71 -16.63 2.82
N ASN A 187 -22.53 -16.93 2.26
CA ASN A 187 -21.90 -18.25 2.31
C ASN A 187 -20.37 -18.15 2.23
N SER A 188 -19.69 -19.26 2.54
CA SER A 188 -18.24 -19.37 2.60
C SER A 188 -17.52 -19.55 1.25
N SER A 189 -18.25 -19.88 0.20
CA SER A 189 -17.66 -20.37 -1.07
C SER A 189 -17.84 -19.43 -2.26
N GLY A 190 -18.84 -18.56 -2.23
CA GLY A 190 -19.26 -17.71 -3.35
C GLY A 190 -20.07 -18.45 -4.42
N LEU A 191 -20.60 -19.63 -4.10
CA LEU A 191 -21.63 -20.24 -4.92
C LEU A 191 -22.94 -19.47 -4.74
N ASP A 192 -23.65 -19.28 -5.85
CA ASP A 192 -25.03 -18.79 -5.81
C ASP A 192 -25.92 -19.90 -5.22
N ASP A 193 -26.69 -19.57 -4.16
CA ASP A 193 -27.60 -20.46 -3.50
C ASP A 193 -29.03 -19.86 -3.57
N ASP A 194 -29.82 -20.36 -4.49
CA ASP A 194 -31.24 -19.97 -4.73
C ASP A 194 -31.44 -18.43 -4.85
N GLY A 195 -30.49 -17.73 -5.52
CA GLY A 195 -30.55 -16.29 -5.72
C GLY A 195 -29.95 -15.47 -4.59
N ASN A 196 -29.42 -16.12 -3.53
CA ASN A 196 -28.59 -15.47 -2.52
C ASN A 196 -27.13 -15.55 -2.96
N THR A 197 -26.54 -14.42 -3.31
CA THR A 197 -25.15 -14.35 -3.73
C THR A 197 -24.37 -13.38 -2.85
N ASN A 198 -23.10 -13.69 -2.63
CA ASN A 198 -22.18 -12.73 -2.00
C ASN A 198 -21.97 -11.54 -2.93
N LEU A 199 -21.69 -10.39 -2.34
CA LEU A 199 -21.32 -9.18 -3.06
C LEU A 199 -19.98 -8.68 -2.53
N MET A 200 -19.11 -8.22 -3.42
CA MET A 200 -17.84 -7.55 -3.08
C MET A 200 -17.50 -6.52 -4.15
N SER A 201 -16.88 -5.43 -3.75
CA SER A 201 -16.30 -4.48 -4.68
C SER A 201 -14.84 -4.81 -4.99
N ALA A 202 -14.31 -4.27 -6.09
CA ALA A 202 -12.89 -4.44 -6.41
C ALA A 202 -12.00 -3.77 -5.36
N ARG A 203 -12.41 -2.64 -4.80
CA ARG A 203 -11.71 -1.95 -3.71
C ARG A 203 -11.66 -2.81 -2.45
N ASP A 204 -12.77 -3.39 -2.05
CA ASP A 204 -12.83 -4.25 -0.86
C ASP A 204 -12.00 -5.52 -1.03
N LEU A 205 -11.98 -6.09 -2.24
CA LEU A 205 -11.09 -7.21 -2.58
C LEU A 205 -9.61 -6.81 -2.48
N ALA A 206 -9.24 -5.61 -2.90
CA ALA A 206 -7.88 -5.10 -2.76
C ALA A 206 -7.53 -4.84 -1.28
N THR A 207 -8.47 -4.33 -0.49
CA THR A 207 -8.33 -4.16 0.97
C THR A 207 -8.09 -5.50 1.66
N LEU A 208 -8.92 -6.51 1.37
CA LEU A 208 -8.76 -7.86 1.92
C LEU A 208 -7.42 -8.50 1.50
N ALA A 209 -7.03 -8.33 0.23
CA ALA A 209 -5.75 -8.83 -0.27
C ALA A 209 -4.57 -8.18 0.46
N ARG A 210 -4.64 -6.86 0.67
CA ARG A 210 -3.62 -6.10 1.40
C ARG A 210 -3.52 -6.57 2.85
N ALA A 211 -4.65 -6.72 3.55
CA ALA A 211 -4.68 -7.23 4.92
C ALA A 211 -4.07 -8.64 5.01
N THR A 212 -4.47 -9.57 4.13
CA THR A 212 -3.89 -10.92 4.07
C THR A 212 -2.37 -10.90 3.91
N ILE A 213 -1.84 -10.04 3.03
CA ILE A 213 -0.39 -9.95 2.77
C ILE A 213 0.36 -9.35 3.96
N GLN A 214 -0.18 -8.29 4.58
CA GLN A 214 0.50 -7.53 5.63
C GLN A 214 0.38 -8.17 7.01
N GLU A 215 -0.80 -8.68 7.34
CA GLU A 215 -1.10 -9.21 8.67
C GLU A 215 -0.72 -10.70 8.79
N HIS A 216 -0.82 -11.46 7.67
CA HIS A 216 -0.62 -12.91 7.64
C HIS A 216 0.44 -13.37 6.63
N PRO A 217 1.67 -12.81 6.62
CA PRO A 217 2.68 -13.09 5.58
C PRO A 217 3.11 -14.55 5.53
N THR A 218 3.09 -15.26 6.66
CA THR A 218 3.44 -16.68 6.72
C THR A 218 2.39 -17.54 6.01
N HIS A 219 1.12 -17.24 6.21
CA HIS A 219 0.00 -17.94 5.58
C HIS A 219 -0.13 -17.57 4.09
N TYR A 220 0.18 -16.31 3.76
CA TYR A 220 0.16 -15.83 2.38
C TYR A 220 1.03 -16.67 1.43
N ALA A 221 2.09 -17.30 1.92
CA ALA A 221 2.96 -18.15 1.11
C ALA A 221 2.22 -19.31 0.40
N ILE A 222 1.08 -19.77 0.94
CA ILE A 222 0.25 -20.82 0.32
C ILE A 222 -0.30 -20.38 -1.04
N TYR A 223 -0.56 -19.07 -1.24
CA TYR A 223 -1.09 -18.55 -2.49
C TYR A 223 -0.12 -18.69 -3.67
N ALA A 224 1.19 -18.80 -3.38
CA ALA A 224 2.23 -19.01 -4.38
C ALA A 224 2.43 -20.49 -4.77
N GLU A 225 1.82 -21.43 -4.03
CA GLU A 225 1.94 -22.86 -4.34
C GLU A 225 1.28 -23.17 -5.70
N ARG A 226 2.03 -23.81 -6.58
CA ARG A 226 1.61 -24.06 -7.97
C ARG A 226 0.67 -25.24 -8.14
N GLU A 227 0.70 -26.19 -7.22
CA GLU A 227 -0.17 -27.37 -7.21
C GLU A 227 -0.35 -27.89 -5.78
N PHE A 228 -1.41 -28.64 -5.58
CA PHE A 228 -1.70 -29.34 -4.33
C PHE A 228 -2.19 -30.75 -4.60
N THR A 229 -1.69 -31.70 -3.83
CA THR A 229 -2.10 -33.13 -3.91
C THR A 229 -2.88 -33.49 -2.65
N PHE A 230 -4.13 -33.88 -2.82
CA PHE A 230 -4.98 -34.37 -1.75
C PHE A 230 -5.64 -35.69 -2.17
N ASN A 231 -5.69 -36.69 -1.29
CA ASN A 231 -6.23 -38.05 -1.58
C ASN A 231 -5.68 -38.66 -2.88
N GLY A 232 -4.40 -38.41 -3.20
CA GLY A 232 -3.78 -38.90 -4.42
C GLY A 232 -4.17 -38.16 -5.71
N ILE A 233 -4.95 -37.08 -5.60
CA ILE A 233 -5.37 -36.25 -6.72
C ILE A 233 -4.54 -34.96 -6.70
N THR A 234 -3.65 -34.82 -7.69
CA THR A 234 -2.87 -33.58 -7.87
C THR A 234 -3.62 -32.62 -8.76
N GLN A 235 -3.76 -31.40 -8.30
CA GLN A 235 -4.47 -30.33 -9.02
C GLN A 235 -3.62 -29.05 -9.08
N PRO A 236 -3.47 -28.39 -10.25
CA PRO A 236 -2.71 -27.16 -10.36
C PRO A 236 -3.47 -25.96 -9.78
N ASN A 237 -2.73 -24.94 -9.35
CA ASN A 237 -3.34 -23.67 -8.94
C ASN A 237 -4.13 -23.05 -10.10
N ARG A 238 -5.33 -22.57 -9.78
CA ARG A 238 -6.22 -21.98 -10.79
C ARG A 238 -5.77 -20.58 -11.25
N ASN A 239 -4.89 -19.93 -10.51
CA ASN A 239 -4.26 -18.69 -10.93
C ASN A 239 -3.12 -18.99 -11.92
N THR A 240 -3.46 -19.02 -13.20
CA THR A 240 -2.48 -19.33 -14.26
C THR A 240 -1.43 -18.23 -14.45
N LEU A 241 -1.61 -17.04 -13.87
CA LEU A 241 -0.62 -15.96 -13.89
C LEU A 241 0.65 -16.34 -13.11
N LEU A 242 0.55 -17.16 -12.06
CA LEU A 242 1.69 -17.73 -11.33
C LEU A 242 2.69 -18.49 -12.21
N PHE A 243 2.22 -19.01 -13.35
CA PHE A 243 3.05 -19.77 -14.29
C PHE A 243 3.61 -18.91 -15.42
N ARG A 244 3.04 -17.69 -15.63
CA ARG A 244 3.39 -16.79 -16.73
C ARG A 244 4.32 -15.66 -16.28
N ASP A 245 4.16 -15.19 -15.03
CA ASP A 245 4.92 -14.07 -14.49
C ASP A 245 5.59 -14.47 -13.18
N PRO A 246 6.94 -14.56 -13.12
CA PRO A 246 7.67 -14.97 -11.91
C PRO A 246 7.61 -13.93 -10.78
N THR A 247 7.14 -12.73 -11.02
CA THR A 247 6.95 -11.70 -9.98
C THR A 247 5.63 -11.84 -9.25
N VAL A 248 4.70 -12.65 -9.79
CA VAL A 248 3.37 -12.89 -9.19
C VAL A 248 3.46 -14.05 -8.20
N ASP A 249 2.92 -13.86 -7.01
CA ASP A 249 2.92 -14.80 -5.89
C ASP A 249 1.54 -15.05 -5.27
N GLY A 250 0.48 -14.52 -5.86
CA GLY A 250 -0.93 -14.68 -5.43
C GLY A 250 -1.90 -14.17 -6.49
N MET A 251 -3.20 -14.18 -6.31
CA MET A 251 -3.91 -14.72 -5.16
C MET A 251 -5.01 -15.68 -5.61
N LYS A 252 -6.15 -15.17 -6.08
CA LYS A 252 -7.37 -15.95 -6.22
C LYS A 252 -8.14 -15.65 -7.50
N THR A 253 -8.71 -16.70 -8.10
CA THR A 253 -9.62 -16.62 -9.24
C THR A 253 -11.07 -16.83 -8.81
N GLY A 254 -12.00 -16.21 -9.54
CA GLY A 254 -13.44 -16.44 -9.43
C GLY A 254 -14.07 -16.63 -10.79
N TRP A 255 -15.14 -17.44 -10.84
CA TRP A 255 -16.01 -17.57 -12.01
C TRP A 255 -17.37 -18.11 -11.66
N THR A 256 -18.39 -17.45 -12.11
CA THR A 256 -19.77 -17.95 -12.31
C THR A 256 -20.32 -17.30 -13.55
N THR A 257 -21.44 -17.81 -14.05
CA THR A 257 -22.11 -17.19 -15.22
C THR A 257 -22.47 -15.72 -14.96
N GLN A 258 -22.86 -15.37 -13.73
CA GLN A 258 -23.25 -14.02 -13.32
C GLN A 258 -22.01 -13.11 -13.12
N ALA A 259 -20.98 -13.62 -12.44
CA ALA A 259 -19.78 -12.84 -12.11
C ALA A 259 -18.85 -12.60 -13.31
N GLY A 260 -18.90 -13.43 -14.36
CA GLY A 260 -17.85 -13.50 -15.36
C GLY A 260 -16.55 -14.07 -14.79
N PHE A 261 -15.44 -13.82 -15.46
CA PHE A 261 -14.12 -14.28 -15.00
C PHE A 261 -13.43 -13.17 -14.19
N CYS A 262 -13.07 -13.47 -12.95
CA CYS A 262 -12.46 -12.55 -12.00
C CYS A 262 -11.09 -13.05 -11.56
N LEU A 263 -10.18 -12.11 -11.23
CA LEU A 263 -8.85 -12.40 -10.69
C LEU A 263 -8.42 -11.32 -9.72
N VAL A 264 -7.96 -11.73 -8.54
CA VAL A 264 -7.11 -10.92 -7.66
C VAL A 264 -5.70 -11.47 -7.80
N ALA A 265 -4.74 -10.62 -8.16
CA ALA A 265 -3.34 -11.01 -8.22
C ALA A 265 -2.47 -10.02 -7.42
N SER A 266 -1.41 -10.55 -6.81
CA SER A 266 -0.33 -9.74 -6.25
C SER A 266 0.98 -10.16 -6.87
N GLY A 267 1.88 -9.20 -6.99
CA GLY A 267 3.25 -9.41 -7.45
C GLY A 267 4.19 -8.39 -6.84
N GLU A 268 5.48 -8.76 -6.77
CA GLU A 268 6.50 -7.89 -6.22
C GLU A 268 7.69 -7.76 -7.19
N ARG A 269 8.16 -6.52 -7.38
CA ARG A 269 9.31 -6.20 -8.21
C ARG A 269 10.04 -4.98 -7.66
N ASP A 270 11.36 -5.09 -7.52
CA ASP A 270 12.23 -3.98 -7.10
C ASP A 270 11.77 -3.28 -5.80
N GLY A 271 11.23 -4.05 -4.84
CA GLY A 271 10.72 -3.54 -3.55
C GLY A 271 9.31 -2.93 -3.61
N MET A 272 8.68 -2.85 -4.78
CA MET A 272 7.29 -2.45 -4.93
C MET A 272 6.39 -3.68 -5.02
N ARG A 273 5.36 -3.76 -4.18
CA ARG A 273 4.32 -4.79 -4.27
C ARG A 273 3.02 -4.19 -4.78
N LEU A 274 2.47 -4.78 -5.82
CA LEU A 274 1.19 -4.38 -6.41
C LEU A 274 0.11 -5.42 -6.15
N ILE A 275 -1.12 -4.94 -5.96
CA ILE A 275 -2.34 -5.75 -5.96
C ILE A 275 -3.22 -5.27 -7.10
N ALA A 276 -3.58 -6.19 -7.99
CA ALA A 276 -4.47 -5.96 -9.12
C ALA A 276 -5.73 -6.80 -8.97
N VAL A 277 -6.89 -6.16 -9.03
CA VAL A 277 -8.20 -6.81 -9.02
C VAL A 277 -8.88 -6.53 -10.34
N VAL A 278 -9.38 -7.57 -11.02
CA VAL A 278 -10.24 -7.42 -12.21
C VAL A 278 -11.45 -8.33 -12.06
N MET A 279 -12.64 -7.77 -12.31
CA MET A 279 -13.92 -8.46 -12.22
C MET A 279 -14.66 -8.39 -13.54
N GLY A 280 -15.44 -9.44 -13.86
CA GLY A 280 -16.37 -9.43 -14.99
C GLY A 280 -15.71 -9.47 -16.36
N THR A 281 -14.56 -10.11 -16.52
CA THR A 281 -13.96 -10.32 -17.86
C THR A 281 -14.66 -11.45 -18.62
N ALA A 282 -14.45 -11.47 -19.95
CA ALA A 282 -15.17 -12.37 -20.85
C ALA A 282 -14.67 -13.82 -20.86
N SER A 283 -13.43 -14.08 -20.42
CA SER A 283 -12.84 -15.42 -20.46
C SER A 283 -11.74 -15.62 -19.41
N GLU A 284 -11.34 -16.87 -19.22
CA GLU A 284 -10.24 -17.23 -18.34
C GLU A 284 -8.91 -16.57 -18.77
N ASP A 285 -8.63 -16.55 -20.08
CA ASP A 285 -7.43 -15.90 -20.59
C ASP A 285 -7.52 -14.37 -20.49
N ALA A 286 -8.72 -13.80 -20.72
CA ALA A 286 -8.93 -12.36 -20.58
C ALA A 286 -8.59 -11.85 -19.17
N ARG A 287 -9.07 -12.51 -18.09
CA ARG A 287 -8.74 -12.07 -16.71
C ARG A 287 -7.24 -12.03 -16.48
N VAL A 288 -6.48 -13.00 -17.05
CA VAL A 288 -5.02 -13.06 -16.91
C VAL A 288 -4.34 -11.95 -17.69
N VAL A 289 -4.74 -11.74 -18.96
CA VAL A 289 -4.16 -10.70 -19.84
C VAL A 289 -4.44 -9.31 -19.26
N GLU A 290 -5.67 -9.05 -18.83
CA GLU A 290 -6.05 -7.74 -18.27
C GLU A 290 -5.31 -7.44 -16.96
N THR A 291 -5.20 -8.42 -16.07
CA THR A 291 -4.42 -8.28 -14.84
C THR A 291 -2.94 -8.03 -15.13
N GLN A 292 -2.36 -8.74 -16.11
CA GLN A 292 -0.97 -8.54 -16.49
C GLN A 292 -0.71 -7.13 -17.07
N LYS A 293 -1.66 -6.57 -17.83
CA LYS A 293 -1.56 -5.17 -18.30
C LYS A 293 -1.47 -4.20 -17.13
N MET A 294 -2.33 -4.39 -16.11
CA MET A 294 -2.35 -3.55 -14.92
C MET A 294 -1.02 -3.62 -14.15
N LEU A 295 -0.55 -4.83 -13.81
CA LEU A 295 0.73 -5.03 -13.12
C LEU A 295 1.91 -4.46 -13.92
N SER A 296 1.94 -4.72 -15.24
CA SER A 296 3.00 -4.21 -16.11
C SER A 296 3.02 -2.68 -16.17
N TYR A 297 1.84 -2.03 -16.16
CA TYR A 297 1.73 -0.59 -16.09
C TYR A 297 2.26 -0.04 -14.77
N GLY A 298 1.79 -0.59 -13.64
CA GLY A 298 2.22 -0.16 -12.32
C GLY A 298 3.74 -0.28 -12.14
N PHE A 299 4.31 -1.47 -12.35
CA PHE A 299 5.76 -1.70 -12.21
C PHE A 299 6.63 -0.88 -13.17
N ARG A 300 6.11 -0.53 -14.34
CA ARG A 300 6.88 0.26 -15.32
C ARG A 300 6.92 1.73 -14.99
N PHE A 301 5.81 2.29 -14.50
CA PHE A 301 5.65 3.73 -14.39
C PHE A 301 5.61 4.26 -12.97
N PHE A 302 5.52 3.39 -11.96
CA PHE A 302 5.49 3.76 -10.55
C PHE A 302 6.59 3.09 -9.76
N GLU A 303 6.87 3.65 -8.60
CA GLU A 303 7.76 3.10 -7.59
C GLU A 303 7.28 3.46 -6.19
N THR A 304 7.52 2.54 -5.23
CA THR A 304 7.38 2.85 -3.82
C THR A 304 8.66 3.56 -3.38
N TYR A 305 8.53 4.82 -3.00
CA TYR A 305 9.66 5.66 -2.61
C TYR A 305 9.68 5.87 -1.10
N LYS A 306 10.85 5.66 -0.49
CA LYS A 306 11.03 5.97 0.92
C LYS A 306 11.29 7.47 1.06
N LEU A 307 10.30 8.15 1.67
CA LEU A 307 10.32 9.59 1.83
C LEU A 307 11.12 9.99 3.07
N TYR A 308 10.89 9.30 4.19
CA TYR A 308 11.57 9.54 5.46
C TYR A 308 11.90 8.22 6.17
N ASP A 309 13.05 8.19 6.85
CA ASP A 309 13.38 7.13 7.80
C ASP A 309 12.70 7.41 9.15
N ALA A 310 12.45 6.36 9.94
CA ALA A 310 11.95 6.52 11.31
C ALA A 310 12.94 7.33 12.16
N GLY A 311 12.47 8.38 12.83
CA GLY A 311 13.29 9.29 13.62
C GLY A 311 14.10 10.28 12.79
N GLU A 312 13.86 10.40 11.48
CA GLU A 312 14.59 11.36 10.63
C GLU A 312 14.27 12.80 11.03
N VAL A 313 15.34 13.60 11.22
CA VAL A 313 15.22 15.02 11.55
C VAL A 313 14.94 15.82 10.28
N VAL A 314 13.76 16.43 10.21
CA VAL A 314 13.33 17.25 9.06
C VAL A 314 13.61 18.74 9.24
N ASN A 315 13.70 19.21 10.51
CA ASN A 315 14.02 20.60 10.83
C ASN A 315 14.54 20.71 12.28
N SER A 316 15.13 21.87 12.60
CA SER A 316 15.45 22.27 13.98
C SER A 316 14.77 23.59 14.29
N ALA A 317 14.02 23.64 15.38
CA ALA A 317 13.24 24.80 15.78
C ALA A 317 13.80 25.44 17.07
N ARG A 318 13.66 26.77 17.17
CA ARG A 318 14.03 27.49 18.40
C ARG A 318 13.01 27.21 19.52
N VAL A 319 13.52 26.91 20.70
CA VAL A 319 12.71 26.73 21.90
C VAL A 319 12.80 27.97 22.80
N TRP A 320 11.66 28.53 23.12
CA TRP A 320 11.51 29.65 24.03
C TRP A 320 11.19 29.15 25.45
N SER A 321 11.75 29.77 26.45
CA SER A 321 11.53 29.42 27.86
C SER A 321 11.87 27.95 28.21
N GLY A 322 12.66 27.29 27.37
CA GLY A 322 13.13 25.91 27.54
C GLY A 322 14.50 25.85 28.24
N ALA A 323 14.90 24.69 28.73
CA ALA A 323 16.26 24.44 29.22
C ALA A 323 17.28 24.47 28.07
N GLU A 324 16.89 23.98 26.91
CA GLU A 324 17.65 24.05 25.66
C GLU A 324 17.18 25.21 24.79
N ASN A 325 18.02 25.63 23.80
CA ASN A 325 17.72 26.71 22.87
C ASN A 325 17.00 26.25 21.60
N SER A 326 17.12 24.98 21.27
CA SER A 326 16.57 24.37 20.06
C SER A 326 16.13 22.93 20.35
N VAL A 327 15.24 22.45 19.51
CA VAL A 327 14.80 21.06 19.46
C VAL A 327 14.85 20.59 18.00
N ASP A 328 15.27 19.37 17.79
CA ASP A 328 15.16 18.72 16.51
C ASP A 328 13.74 18.17 16.34
N LEU A 329 13.16 18.49 15.19
CA LEU A 329 11.82 18.08 14.78
C LEU A 329 11.96 16.99 13.71
N GLY A 330 11.25 15.89 13.87
CA GLY A 330 11.38 14.75 12.98
C GLY A 330 10.10 13.96 12.77
N ILE A 331 10.22 12.93 11.95
CA ILE A 331 9.15 11.98 11.63
C ILE A 331 9.33 10.75 12.52
N GLN A 332 8.27 10.32 13.21
CA GLN A 332 8.36 9.24 14.18
C GLN A 332 8.55 7.87 13.55
N GLU A 333 7.85 7.61 12.44
CA GLU A 333 7.84 6.33 11.74
C GLU A 333 8.37 6.49 10.32
N GLU A 334 8.81 5.38 9.71
CA GLU A 334 9.19 5.36 8.29
C GLU A 334 7.98 5.73 7.42
N VAL A 335 8.20 6.61 6.44
CA VAL A 335 7.18 7.05 5.50
C VAL A 335 7.52 6.59 4.08
N LEU A 336 6.64 5.77 3.53
CA LEU A 336 6.69 5.30 2.15
C LEU A 336 5.54 5.93 1.35
N ILE A 337 5.83 6.37 0.14
CA ILE A 337 4.85 6.92 -0.79
C ILE A 337 4.97 6.27 -2.16
N THR A 338 3.89 6.27 -2.93
CA THR A 338 3.91 5.82 -4.32
C THR A 338 4.00 7.02 -5.24
N ILE A 339 5.02 7.04 -6.08
CA ILE A 339 5.25 8.13 -7.04
C ILE A 339 5.48 7.59 -8.45
N PRO A 340 5.26 8.41 -9.49
CA PRO A 340 5.75 8.11 -10.83
C PRO A 340 7.28 7.96 -10.79
N ARG A 341 7.78 6.92 -11.45
CA ARG A 341 9.19 6.55 -11.43
C ARG A 341 10.09 7.69 -11.90
N GLY A 342 11.10 7.98 -11.08
CA GLY A 342 12.07 9.04 -11.36
C GLY A 342 11.58 10.46 -11.08
N ARG A 343 10.46 10.65 -10.36
CA ARG A 343 9.93 11.96 -9.99
C ARG A 343 10.23 12.38 -8.53
N SER A 344 11.12 11.66 -7.85
CA SER A 344 11.46 11.98 -6.45
C SER A 344 12.08 13.38 -6.26
N GLU A 345 12.77 13.91 -7.27
CA GLU A 345 13.34 15.27 -7.22
C GLU A 345 12.29 16.38 -7.37
N ASP A 346 11.09 16.05 -7.85
CA ASP A 346 9.98 16.99 -8.03
C ASP A 346 9.09 17.10 -6.78
N LEU A 347 9.36 16.31 -5.75
CA LEU A 347 8.62 16.35 -4.49
C LEU A 347 8.88 17.67 -3.76
N VAL A 348 7.80 18.28 -3.26
CA VAL A 348 7.84 19.51 -2.47
C VAL A 348 7.33 19.22 -1.07
N ALA A 349 8.20 19.40 -0.07
CA ALA A 349 7.82 19.29 1.33
C ALA A 349 7.51 20.67 1.93
N THR A 350 6.36 20.83 2.54
CA THR A 350 5.95 22.02 3.27
C THR A 350 5.79 21.69 4.75
N LEU A 351 6.59 22.35 5.59
CA LEU A 351 6.55 22.19 7.05
C LEU A 351 5.73 23.33 7.67
N ASN A 352 4.74 22.98 8.48
CA ASN A 352 3.92 23.90 9.25
C ASN A 352 4.15 23.66 10.75
N THR A 353 4.78 24.61 11.43
CA THR A 353 5.03 24.55 12.88
C THR A 353 4.56 25.83 13.55
N ASP A 354 4.35 25.79 14.86
CA ASP A 354 4.10 27.00 15.62
C ASP A 354 5.30 27.95 15.55
N GLU A 355 5.05 29.25 15.37
CA GLU A 355 6.09 30.29 15.38
C GLU A 355 6.86 30.36 16.71
N VAL A 356 6.19 29.97 17.81
CA VAL A 356 6.74 30.04 19.16
C VAL A 356 6.59 28.70 19.86
N ILE A 357 7.62 27.86 19.77
CA ILE A 357 7.71 26.61 20.53
C ILE A 357 8.26 26.93 21.91
N ARG A 358 7.55 26.54 22.98
CA ARG A 358 7.94 26.79 24.37
C ARG A 358 8.36 25.49 25.06
N GLY A 359 9.45 25.52 25.84
CA GLY A 359 9.92 24.37 26.60
C GLY A 359 8.90 23.85 27.64
N GLY A 360 9.04 22.59 27.98
CA GLY A 360 8.15 21.83 28.88
C GLY A 360 7.32 20.81 28.09
N PHE A 361 7.92 20.15 27.11
CA PHE A 361 7.36 19.07 26.30
C PHE A 361 8.27 17.84 26.34
N GLU A 362 7.70 16.68 26.04
CA GLU A 362 8.39 15.39 26.00
C GLU A 362 8.80 15.01 24.54
N ALA A 363 9.68 14.03 24.42
CA ALA A 363 9.96 13.42 23.13
C ALA A 363 8.69 12.73 22.59
N GLY A 364 8.39 12.91 21.31
CA GLY A 364 7.18 12.42 20.66
C GLY A 364 6.00 13.39 20.69
N ASP A 365 6.08 14.50 21.44
CA ASP A 365 5.03 15.52 21.39
C ASP A 365 4.95 16.16 19.98
N VAL A 366 3.73 16.33 19.48
CA VAL A 366 3.49 16.92 18.16
C VAL A 366 3.80 18.42 18.17
N MET A 367 4.68 18.84 17.27
CA MET A 367 5.18 20.21 17.13
C MET A 367 4.72 20.89 15.84
N GLY A 368 4.07 20.16 14.96
CA GLY A 368 3.60 20.66 13.68
C GLY A 368 3.20 19.55 12.74
N THR A 369 3.07 19.89 11.45
CA THR A 369 2.75 18.96 10.38
C THR A 369 3.67 19.17 9.19
N VAL A 370 3.91 18.12 8.44
CA VAL A 370 4.57 18.16 7.13
C VAL A 370 3.61 17.65 6.06
N GLU A 371 3.52 18.38 4.97
CA GLU A 371 2.83 17.95 3.76
C GLU A 371 3.87 17.77 2.64
N VAL A 372 3.77 16.65 1.91
CA VAL A 372 4.61 16.40 0.74
C VAL A 372 3.72 16.21 -0.47
N SER A 373 3.95 17.03 -1.48
CA SER A 373 3.19 17.04 -2.71
C SER A 373 4.07 16.81 -3.93
N LEU A 374 3.46 16.28 -4.97
CA LEU A 374 3.99 16.22 -6.32
C LEU A 374 3.06 17.02 -7.22
N GLU A 375 3.56 18.12 -7.80
CA GLU A 375 2.72 19.11 -8.49
C GLU A 375 1.62 19.65 -7.54
N ASP A 376 0.34 19.45 -7.87
CA ASP A 376 -0.80 19.90 -7.07
C ASP A 376 -1.40 18.78 -6.20
N GLU A 377 -0.85 17.57 -6.23
CA GLU A 377 -1.34 16.42 -5.46
C GLU A 377 -0.56 16.25 -4.16
N VAL A 378 -1.27 16.22 -3.03
CA VAL A 378 -0.69 15.89 -1.72
C VAL A 378 -0.57 14.37 -1.60
N LEU A 379 0.66 13.86 -1.55
CA LEU A 379 0.96 12.42 -1.45
C LEU A 379 1.12 11.96 0.00
N TYR A 380 1.51 12.87 0.89
CA TYR A 380 1.67 12.59 2.31
C TYR A 380 1.35 13.82 3.15
N ALA A 381 0.65 13.62 4.25
CA ALA A 381 0.46 14.61 5.31
C ALA A 381 0.57 13.89 6.65
N GLY A 382 1.45 14.39 7.52
CA GLY A 382 1.70 13.73 8.81
C GLY A 382 2.25 14.67 9.86
N ASP A 383 2.29 14.18 11.10
CA ASP A 383 2.77 14.92 12.24
C ASP A 383 4.30 15.00 12.26
N VAL A 384 4.80 16.15 12.70
CA VAL A 384 6.21 16.35 13.01
C VAL A 384 6.32 16.48 14.52
N VAL A 385 7.18 15.64 15.12
CA VAL A 385 7.31 15.50 16.57
C VAL A 385 8.66 16.01 17.07
N ALA A 386 8.72 16.35 18.35
CA ALA A 386 9.98 16.61 19.03
C ALA A 386 10.79 15.30 19.17
N ILE A 387 12.02 15.26 18.66
CA ILE A 387 12.88 14.07 18.76
C ILE A 387 13.40 13.88 20.20
N GLN A 388 13.52 14.98 20.96
CA GLN A 388 13.97 14.97 22.36
C GLN A 388 13.09 15.84 23.23
N ALA A 389 12.98 15.47 24.51
CA ALA A 389 12.31 16.28 25.52
C ALA A 389 13.09 17.58 25.78
N VAL A 390 12.39 18.68 26.05
CA VAL A 390 12.99 19.92 26.51
C VAL A 390 12.26 20.43 27.74
N GLU A 391 12.94 20.37 28.89
CA GLU A 391 12.40 20.87 30.16
C GLU A 391 12.17 22.39 30.13
N ARG A 392 11.37 22.89 31.06
CA ARG A 392 11.20 24.34 31.24
C ARG A 392 12.47 24.97 31.80
N GLY A 393 12.89 26.05 31.16
CA GLY A 393 14.03 26.85 31.59
C GLY A 393 13.83 27.52 32.96
N GLY A 394 14.93 27.90 33.63
CA GLY A 394 14.91 28.64 34.86
C GLY A 394 14.18 29.98 34.77
N LEU A 395 13.74 30.53 35.91
CA LEU A 395 12.93 31.76 36.00
C LEU A 395 13.53 32.94 35.24
N LEU A 396 14.86 33.15 35.34
CA LEU A 396 15.54 34.26 34.65
C LEU A 396 15.46 34.13 33.13
N ARG A 397 15.71 32.96 32.59
CA ARG A 397 15.63 32.66 31.17
C ARG A 397 14.21 32.87 30.65
N ARG A 398 13.21 32.37 31.36
CA ARG A 398 11.80 32.55 31.01
C ARG A 398 11.39 34.03 30.97
N LEU A 399 11.92 34.85 31.90
CA LEU A 399 11.67 36.26 31.90
C LEU A 399 12.30 36.97 30.71
N ILE A 400 13.57 36.64 30.39
CA ILE A 400 14.30 37.21 29.25
C ILE A 400 13.56 36.87 27.96
N ASP A 401 13.22 35.57 27.78
CA ASP A 401 12.51 35.12 26.58
C ASP A 401 11.12 35.77 26.43
N ALA A 402 10.39 35.91 27.54
CA ALA A 402 9.09 36.59 27.53
C ALA A 402 9.20 38.05 27.10
N LEU A 403 10.22 38.79 27.62
CA LEU A 403 10.49 40.18 27.22
C LEU A 403 10.90 40.24 25.74
N THR A 404 11.72 39.32 25.26
CA THR A 404 12.15 39.29 23.86
C THR A 404 10.96 39.04 22.93
N LEU A 405 10.09 38.06 23.24
CA LEU A 405 8.89 37.79 22.46
C LEU A 405 7.90 38.98 22.48
N PHE A 406 7.76 39.68 23.62
CA PHE A 406 6.94 40.88 23.73
C PHE A 406 7.43 42.01 22.79
N PHE A 407 8.74 42.30 22.78
CA PHE A 407 9.31 43.30 21.89
C PHE A 407 9.26 42.88 20.40
N MET A 408 9.49 41.61 20.07
CA MET A 408 9.34 41.10 18.70
C MET A 408 7.89 41.31 18.21
N GLY A 409 6.88 41.02 19.03
CA GLY A 409 5.47 41.22 18.70
C GLY A 409 5.08 42.71 18.48
N LEU A 410 5.76 43.65 19.16
CA LEU A 410 5.53 45.06 18.95
C LEU A 410 6.07 45.59 17.61
N PHE A 411 7.16 45.00 17.10
CA PHE A 411 7.79 45.41 15.86
C PHE A 411 7.28 44.66 14.62
N SER A 412 6.59 43.54 14.79
CA SER A 412 5.97 42.78 13.68
C SER A 412 4.55 43.25 13.31
N SER A 413 3.96 44.21 14.05
CA SER A 413 2.61 44.74 13.79
C SER A 413 2.56 45.95 12.84
N ASP A 414 3.69 46.41 12.28
CA ASP A 414 3.75 47.61 11.43
C ASP A 414 3.82 47.37 9.92
N ASP A 415 3.70 46.09 9.45
CA ASP A 415 3.71 45.75 8.02
C ASP A 415 2.38 45.13 7.55
N ASN A 416 1.25 45.84 7.78
CA ASN A 416 -0.03 45.52 7.14
C ASN A 416 -0.63 46.77 6.48
#